data_a2230749731952040de427da887701e8
#
_entry.id   a2230749731952040de427da887701e8
#
_cell.length_a   1.000
_cell.length_b   1.000
_cell.length_c   1.000
_cell.angle_alpha   90.00
_cell.angle_beta   90.00
_cell.angle_gamma   90.00
#
_symmetry.space_group_name_H-M   'P 1'
#
loop_
_entity.id
_entity.type
_entity.pdbx_description
1 polymer ?
#
loop_
_entity_poly.entity_id
_entity_poly.type
_entity_poly.pdbx_seq_one_letter_code
_entity_poly.pdbx_strand_id
1 'polypeptide(L)'
;MSQRTHASTKEIQETIEMLQGTTKKAVDIMGDGRRLADTSVDDANSAAASLTQIHSAVERISDMATQIASAAEEQASVTTEITRNTEGIRDVSNELSVEAHSAAEQAAHLSELSHELEQEIKRFKL
;
A
#
# COMPACT_ATOMS: atom_id res chain seq x y z
N MET A 1 77.27 49.34 -19.74
CA MET A 1 76.65 48.11 -20.31
C MET A 1 76.26 47.11 -19.18
N SER A 2 77.04 46.93 -18.13
CA SER A 2 76.76 45.99 -17.06
C SER A 2 75.41 46.20 -16.35
N GLN A 3 74.99 47.40 -16.02
CA GLN A 3 73.76 47.70 -15.28
C GLN A 3 72.45 47.34 -16.06
N ARG A 4 72.41 47.53 -17.37
CA ARG A 4 71.24 47.18 -18.20
C ARG A 4 71.07 45.68 -18.33
N THR A 5 72.17 44.96 -18.41
CA THR A 5 72.13 43.48 -18.45
C THR A 5 71.62 42.91 -17.14
N HIS A 6 72.04 43.50 -16.00
CA HIS A 6 71.62 43.09 -14.68
C HIS A 6 70.11 43.36 -14.45
N ALA A 7 69.60 44.51 -14.90
CA ALA A 7 68.18 44.84 -14.85
C ALA A 7 67.33 43.87 -15.67
N SER A 8 67.74 43.59 -16.91
CA SER A 8 67.01 42.63 -17.77
C SER A 8 67.03 41.21 -17.23
N THR A 9 68.14 40.78 -16.58
CA THR A 9 68.18 39.45 -15.94
C THR A 9 67.23 39.36 -14.76
N LYS A 10 67.06 40.41 -13.98
CA LYS A 10 66.13 40.49 -12.87
C LYS A 10 64.66 40.42 -13.35
N GLU A 11 64.32 41.16 -14.39
CA GLU A 11 62.97 41.13 -15.00
C GLU A 11 62.61 39.72 -15.53
N ILE A 12 63.60 39.05 -16.15
CA ILE A 12 63.40 37.66 -16.61
C ILE A 12 63.15 36.73 -15.43
N GLN A 13 63.91 36.91 -14.34
CA GLN A 13 63.76 36.07 -13.16
C GLN A 13 62.39 36.26 -12.50
N GLU A 14 61.93 37.51 -12.35
CA GLU A 14 60.61 37.85 -11.83
C GLU A 14 59.48 37.23 -12.73
N THR A 15 59.67 37.29 -14.04
CA THR A 15 58.73 36.71 -15.01
C THR A 15 58.69 35.18 -14.88
N ILE A 16 59.83 34.51 -14.70
CA ILE A 16 59.91 33.06 -14.48
C ILE A 16 59.20 32.66 -13.17
N GLU A 17 59.42 33.40 -12.08
CA GLU A 17 58.77 33.14 -10.80
C GLU A 17 57.24 33.30 -10.92
N MET A 18 56.78 34.32 -11.59
CA MET A 18 55.35 34.53 -11.89
C MET A 18 54.75 33.38 -12.70
N LEU A 19 55.46 32.94 -13.76
CA LEU A 19 55.04 31.81 -14.58
C LEU A 19 54.95 30.51 -13.77
N GLN A 20 55.96 30.24 -12.94
CA GLN A 20 55.97 29.07 -12.06
C GLN A 20 54.79 29.09 -11.07
N GLY A 21 54.51 30.23 -10.46
CA GLY A 21 53.38 30.44 -9.57
C GLY A 21 52.03 30.21 -10.25
N THR A 22 51.89 30.74 -11.48
CA THR A 22 50.66 30.56 -12.30
C THR A 22 50.47 29.10 -12.71
N THR A 23 51.57 28.43 -13.11
CA THR A 23 51.51 26.99 -13.50
C THR A 23 51.14 26.14 -12.29
N LYS A 24 51.68 26.40 -11.11
CA LYS A 24 51.33 25.70 -9.88
C LYS A 24 49.84 25.86 -9.56
N LYS A 25 49.32 27.07 -9.62
CA LYS A 25 47.87 27.31 -9.44
C LYS A 25 47.01 26.56 -10.47
N ALA A 26 47.45 26.52 -11.73
CA ALA A 26 46.71 25.76 -12.75
C ALA A 26 46.67 24.24 -12.43
N VAL A 27 47.79 23.67 -11.97
CA VAL A 27 47.85 22.26 -11.54
C VAL A 27 46.93 22.00 -10.36
N ASP A 28 46.89 22.89 -9.37
CA ASP A 28 46.01 22.77 -8.20
C ASP A 28 44.54 22.80 -8.62
N ILE A 29 44.15 23.73 -9.48
CA ILE A 29 42.79 23.82 -10.03
C ILE A 29 42.41 22.57 -10.82
N MET A 30 43.32 22.02 -11.63
CA MET A 30 43.09 20.77 -12.36
C MET A 30 42.91 19.57 -11.39
N GLY A 31 43.66 19.53 -10.28
CA GLY A 31 43.52 18.54 -9.24
C GLY A 31 42.13 18.60 -8.56
N ASP A 32 41.67 19.80 -8.23
CA ASP A 32 40.36 20.04 -7.67
C ASP A 32 39.24 19.69 -8.66
N GLY A 33 39.41 20.05 -9.93
CA GLY A 33 38.48 19.69 -11.00
C GLY A 33 38.34 18.17 -11.16
N ARG A 34 39.45 17.45 -11.10
CA ARG A 34 39.43 15.98 -11.15
C ARG A 34 38.67 15.40 -9.96
N ARG A 35 38.96 15.85 -8.76
CA ARG A 35 38.28 15.39 -7.53
C ARG A 35 36.76 15.65 -7.60
N LEU A 36 36.36 16.81 -8.10
CA LEU A 36 34.94 17.14 -8.29
C LEU A 36 34.28 16.22 -9.33
N ALA A 37 34.97 15.91 -10.42
CA ALA A 37 34.49 14.97 -11.43
C ALA A 37 34.31 13.57 -10.85
N ASP A 38 35.30 13.07 -10.10
CA ASP A 38 35.21 11.75 -9.44
C ASP A 38 34.02 11.69 -8.48
N THR A 39 33.83 12.73 -7.64
CA THR A 39 32.65 12.84 -6.75
C THR A 39 31.34 12.84 -7.53
N SER A 40 31.26 13.56 -8.64
CA SER A 40 30.05 13.61 -9.48
C SER A 40 29.71 12.25 -10.10
N VAL A 41 30.71 11.46 -10.44
CA VAL A 41 30.54 10.08 -10.93
C VAL A 41 29.99 9.19 -9.81
N ASP A 42 30.51 9.31 -8.60
CA ASP A 42 30.05 8.53 -7.44
C ASP A 42 28.60 8.90 -7.08
N ASP A 43 28.26 10.17 -7.11
CA ASP A 43 26.89 10.65 -6.87
C ASP A 43 25.93 10.12 -7.95
N ALA A 44 26.33 10.14 -9.23
CA ALA A 44 25.55 9.58 -10.32
C ALA A 44 25.31 8.07 -10.16
N ASN A 45 26.32 7.32 -9.77
CA ASN A 45 26.20 5.88 -9.49
C ASN A 45 25.26 5.62 -8.31
N SER A 46 25.34 6.41 -7.26
CA SER A 46 24.44 6.32 -6.10
C SER A 46 22.98 6.63 -6.47
N ALA A 47 22.76 7.63 -7.31
CA ALA A 47 21.44 7.96 -7.85
C ALA A 47 20.90 6.82 -8.72
N ALA A 48 21.72 6.22 -9.59
CA ALA A 48 21.33 5.07 -10.41
C ALA A 48 20.93 3.86 -9.56
N ALA A 49 21.68 3.57 -8.49
CA ALA A 49 21.33 2.50 -7.56
C ALA A 49 19.99 2.77 -6.85
N SER A 50 19.74 4.01 -6.42
CA SER A 50 18.47 4.42 -5.82
C SER A 50 17.29 4.27 -6.78
N LEU A 51 17.45 4.65 -8.04
CA LEU A 51 16.44 4.47 -9.08
C LEU A 51 16.11 2.99 -9.32
N THR A 52 17.11 2.11 -9.27
CA THR A 52 16.89 0.66 -9.39
C THR A 52 16.06 0.14 -8.23
N GLN A 53 16.30 0.60 -7.01
CA GLN A 53 15.50 0.24 -5.84
C GLN A 53 14.05 0.73 -5.94
N ILE A 54 13.86 1.97 -6.42
CA ILE A 54 12.52 2.53 -6.68
C ILE A 54 11.78 1.70 -7.72
N HIS A 55 12.45 1.34 -8.82
CA HIS A 55 11.85 0.50 -9.86
C HIS A 55 11.36 -0.85 -9.30
N SER A 56 12.19 -1.54 -8.54
CA SER A 56 11.80 -2.79 -7.87
C SER A 56 10.64 -2.61 -6.88
N ALA A 57 10.59 -1.49 -6.15
CA ALA A 57 9.46 -1.19 -5.27
C ALA A 57 8.16 -0.96 -6.05
N VAL A 58 8.22 -0.27 -7.19
CA VAL A 58 7.05 -0.04 -8.07
C VAL A 58 6.54 -1.35 -8.66
N GLU A 59 7.42 -2.26 -9.09
CA GLU A 59 7.02 -3.59 -9.56
C GLU A 59 6.26 -4.36 -8.46
N ARG A 60 6.77 -4.37 -7.24
CA ARG A 60 6.07 -5.01 -6.10
C ARG A 60 4.72 -4.38 -5.79
N ILE A 61 4.58 -3.07 -5.92
CA ILE A 61 3.29 -2.37 -5.76
C ILE A 61 2.31 -2.81 -6.86
N SER A 62 2.77 -2.96 -8.10
CA SER A 62 1.95 -3.46 -9.20
C SER A 62 1.44 -4.87 -8.96
N ASP A 63 2.30 -5.76 -8.47
CA ASP A 63 1.93 -7.14 -8.12
C ASP A 63 0.90 -7.16 -6.99
N MET A 64 1.11 -6.35 -5.94
CA MET A 64 0.15 -6.23 -4.84
C MET A 64 -1.19 -5.67 -5.32
N ALA A 65 -1.21 -4.68 -6.22
CA ALA A 65 -2.44 -4.13 -6.78
C ALA A 65 -3.24 -5.20 -7.53
N THR A 66 -2.57 -6.07 -8.27
CA THR A 66 -3.20 -7.21 -8.96
C THR A 66 -3.81 -8.20 -7.95
N GLN A 67 -3.10 -8.52 -6.87
CA GLN A 67 -3.62 -9.39 -5.82
C GLN A 67 -4.83 -8.79 -5.11
N ILE A 68 -4.79 -7.49 -4.82
CA ILE A 68 -5.92 -6.75 -4.21
C ILE A 68 -7.13 -6.78 -5.13
N ALA A 69 -6.96 -6.59 -6.45
CA ALA A 69 -8.05 -6.65 -7.41
C ALA A 69 -8.71 -8.04 -7.41
N SER A 70 -7.92 -9.12 -7.43
CA SER A 70 -8.44 -10.49 -7.37
C SER A 70 -9.18 -10.77 -6.06
N ALA A 71 -8.63 -10.33 -4.92
CA ALA A 71 -9.28 -10.48 -3.62
C ALA A 71 -10.60 -9.68 -3.54
N ALA A 72 -10.67 -8.50 -4.16
CA ALA A 72 -11.88 -7.69 -4.22
C ALA A 72 -12.98 -8.38 -5.06
N GLU A 73 -12.63 -9.03 -6.16
CA GLU A 73 -13.57 -9.82 -6.97
C GLU A 73 -14.11 -11.01 -6.16
N GLU A 74 -13.26 -11.73 -5.44
CA GLU A 74 -13.67 -12.83 -4.58
C GLU A 74 -14.60 -12.35 -3.45
N GLN A 75 -14.27 -11.23 -2.79
CA GLN A 75 -15.13 -10.62 -1.77
C GLN A 75 -16.49 -10.19 -2.33
N ALA A 76 -16.56 -9.66 -3.54
CA ALA A 76 -17.82 -9.32 -4.19
C ALA A 76 -18.70 -10.56 -4.42
N SER A 77 -18.10 -11.67 -4.83
CA SER A 77 -18.80 -12.95 -4.98
C SER A 77 -19.35 -13.47 -3.65
N VAL A 78 -18.53 -13.48 -2.60
CA VAL A 78 -18.94 -13.89 -1.24
C VAL A 78 -20.04 -12.98 -0.70
N THR A 79 -19.96 -11.67 -0.92
CA THR A 79 -21.01 -10.72 -0.51
C THR A 79 -22.35 -11.02 -1.19
N THR A 80 -22.33 -11.38 -2.46
CA THR A 80 -23.54 -11.80 -3.20
C THR A 80 -24.15 -13.06 -2.61
N GLU A 81 -23.32 -14.05 -2.25
CA GLU A 81 -23.76 -15.28 -1.60
C GLU A 81 -24.37 -15.02 -0.21
N ILE A 82 -23.73 -14.15 0.60
CA ILE A 82 -24.26 -13.73 1.91
C ILE A 82 -25.63 -13.06 1.75
N THR A 83 -25.80 -12.19 0.76
CA THR A 83 -27.08 -11.52 0.49
C THR A 83 -28.16 -12.56 0.19
N ARG A 84 -27.89 -13.51 -0.69
CA ARG A 84 -28.83 -14.59 -1.03
C ARG A 84 -29.17 -15.47 0.20
N ASN A 85 -28.19 -15.80 1.00
CA ASN A 85 -28.42 -16.58 2.23
C ASN A 85 -29.28 -15.82 3.24
N THR A 86 -29.06 -14.49 3.36
CA THR A 86 -29.86 -13.62 4.23
C THR A 86 -31.31 -13.55 3.78
N GLU A 87 -31.56 -13.47 2.45
CA GLU A 87 -32.92 -13.55 1.90
C GLU A 87 -33.58 -14.89 2.21
N GLY A 88 -32.86 -16.01 2.07
CA GLY A 88 -33.35 -17.33 2.42
C GLY A 88 -33.69 -17.46 3.91
N ILE A 89 -32.87 -16.91 4.80
CA ILE A 89 -33.15 -16.88 6.25
C ILE A 89 -34.43 -16.08 6.53
N ARG A 90 -34.63 -14.95 5.86
CA ARG A 90 -35.84 -14.15 6.01
C ARG A 90 -37.09 -14.92 5.58
N ASP A 91 -37.01 -15.63 4.48
CA ASP A 91 -38.15 -16.42 3.96
C ASP A 91 -38.51 -17.57 4.93
N VAL A 92 -37.51 -18.31 5.40
CA VAL A 92 -37.70 -19.35 6.43
C VAL A 92 -38.27 -18.78 7.73
N SER A 93 -37.81 -17.57 8.15
CA SER A 93 -38.33 -16.92 9.34
C SER A 93 -39.81 -16.53 9.21
N ASN A 94 -40.23 -16.09 8.02
CA ASN A 94 -41.63 -15.79 7.73
C ASN A 94 -42.48 -17.07 7.75
N GLU A 95 -42.02 -18.15 7.14
CA GLU A 95 -42.69 -19.47 7.16
C GLU A 95 -42.84 -20.00 8.59
N LEU A 96 -41.78 -19.91 9.38
CA LEU A 96 -41.80 -20.31 10.78
C LEU A 96 -42.80 -19.49 11.61
N SER A 97 -42.95 -18.19 11.32
CA SER A 97 -43.94 -17.34 11.98
C SER A 97 -45.38 -17.78 11.69
N VAL A 98 -45.66 -18.16 10.43
CA VAL A 98 -46.97 -18.67 10.02
C VAL A 98 -47.25 -20.01 10.68
N GLU A 99 -46.26 -20.90 10.70
CA GLU A 99 -46.38 -22.22 11.30
C GLU A 99 -46.58 -22.15 12.84
N ALA A 100 -45.88 -21.22 13.50
CA ALA A 100 -46.07 -20.98 14.95
C ALA A 100 -47.47 -20.46 15.26
N HIS A 101 -48.04 -19.60 14.39
CA HIS A 101 -49.40 -19.10 14.54
C HIS A 101 -50.41 -20.23 14.37
N SER A 102 -50.27 -21.08 13.35
CA SER A 102 -51.10 -22.24 13.15
C SER A 102 -51.04 -23.26 14.30
N ALA A 103 -49.82 -23.46 14.85
CA ALA A 103 -49.67 -24.33 16.03
C ALA A 103 -50.37 -23.75 17.27
N ALA A 104 -50.34 -22.44 17.47
CA ALA A 104 -51.07 -21.79 18.56
C ALA A 104 -52.58 -21.91 18.40
N GLU A 105 -53.14 -21.77 17.20
CA GLU A 105 -54.56 -21.99 16.92
C GLU A 105 -54.97 -23.43 17.17
N GLN A 106 -54.17 -24.40 16.73
CA GLN A 106 -54.43 -25.82 17.02
C GLN A 106 -54.41 -26.15 18.52
N ALA A 107 -53.48 -25.56 19.25
CA ALA A 107 -53.40 -25.73 20.69
C ALA A 107 -54.65 -25.15 21.40
N ALA A 108 -55.14 -23.99 20.96
CA ALA A 108 -56.37 -23.41 21.49
C ALA A 108 -57.60 -24.29 21.22
N HIS A 109 -57.72 -24.81 19.98
CA HIS A 109 -58.81 -25.72 19.59
C HIS A 109 -58.75 -27.03 20.41
N LEU A 110 -57.57 -27.57 20.65
CA LEU A 110 -57.38 -28.77 21.47
C LEU A 110 -57.81 -28.54 22.94
N SER A 111 -57.53 -27.32 23.46
CA SER A 111 -57.98 -26.93 24.82
C SER A 111 -59.50 -26.82 24.93
N GLU A 112 -60.14 -26.28 23.89
CA GLU A 112 -61.63 -26.18 23.82
C GLU A 112 -62.27 -27.57 23.75
N LEU A 113 -61.74 -28.46 22.86
CA LEU A 113 -62.22 -29.82 22.75
C LEU A 113 -62.05 -30.61 24.06
N SER A 114 -60.94 -30.42 24.75
CA SER A 114 -60.70 -31.03 26.07
C SER A 114 -61.71 -30.57 27.13
N HIS A 115 -62.09 -29.29 27.08
CA HIS A 115 -63.11 -28.74 27.99
C HIS A 115 -64.51 -29.28 27.68
N GLU A 116 -64.90 -29.40 26.42
CA GLU A 116 -66.16 -30.02 25.98
C GLU A 116 -66.23 -31.48 26.44
N LEU A 117 -65.16 -32.22 26.25
CA LEU A 117 -65.09 -33.63 26.69
C LEU A 117 -65.25 -33.75 28.21
N GLU A 118 -64.64 -32.87 28.99
CA GLU A 118 -64.80 -32.84 30.45
C GLU A 118 -66.24 -32.57 30.86
N GLN A 119 -66.95 -31.66 30.16
CA GLN A 119 -68.36 -31.40 30.39
C GLN A 119 -69.26 -32.58 30.07
N GLU A 120 -69.04 -33.27 28.94
CA GLU A 120 -69.79 -34.47 28.57
C GLU A 120 -69.59 -35.61 29.57
N ILE A 121 -68.37 -35.84 30.03
CA ILE A 121 -68.09 -36.82 31.09
C ILE A 121 -68.84 -36.50 32.40
N LYS A 122 -68.91 -35.25 32.78
CA LYS A 122 -69.66 -34.79 33.96
C LYS A 122 -71.19 -35.01 33.79
N ARG A 123 -71.72 -34.89 32.58
CA ARG A 123 -73.14 -35.24 32.32
C ARG A 123 -73.45 -36.74 32.42
N PHE A 124 -72.51 -37.57 32.12
CA PHE A 124 -72.69 -39.02 32.22
C PHE A 124 -72.46 -39.61 33.66
N LYS A 125 -71.86 -38.80 34.54
CA LYS A 125 -71.77 -39.15 36.00
C LYS A 125 -72.99 -38.63 36.71
N LEU A 126 -74.08 -39.39 36.60
CA LEU A 126 -75.16 -39.47 37.58
C LEU A 126 -74.99 -40.65 38.48
#